data_ba5ec367d88d93ba7921ed0229363e43
#
_entry.id   ba5ec367d88d93ba7921ed0229363e43
#
_cell.length_a   1.000
_cell.length_b   1.000
_cell.length_c   1.000
_cell.angle_alpha   90.00
_cell.angle_beta   90.00
_cell.angle_gamma   90.00
#
_symmetry.space_group_name_H-M   'P 1'
#
loop_
_entity.id
_entity.type
_entity.pdbx_description
1 polymer ?
#
loop_
_entity_poly.entity_id
_entity_poly.type
_entity_poly.pdbx_seq_one_letter_code
_entity_poly.pdbx_strand_id
1 'polypeptide(L)'
;MRSASQCVIGVDLGGTKTAAGIVDAAGTVHAVESRPTPAAAGAAAILATAVGLVTGLLAQARAAGLDPVAVGIGSAGVIDTVDGSVVSATDSLTGWAGTPLAAHIAAESGLPAHAVNDVHAHNLGEHWVGASAGADSSLLVAVGTGVGGSLILGGVPHLGARAVAGHVGHLASPFAYDDGGRPLACSCGRAGHVEAIASGPSIAALYRRLAGGDAARGWNAAAGDAAGGEPFVGQSFAGSVTGREVAEMAGGGDPLALRALTTGATAAGQAVGGLANMLDPSVVVVGGGVAGAGDLWWTPFRAALQAELMDPLAGLPVVPAALGSSAAIVGATRFAYDRLSAELNAPQEHHHV
;
A
#
# COMPACT_ATOMS: atom_id res chain seq x y z
N MET A 1 13.93 14.89 -24.12
CA MET A 1 14.44 13.51 -23.92
C MET A 1 15.30 13.53 -22.66
N ARG A 2 15.04 12.64 -21.70
CA ARG A 2 15.87 12.51 -20.49
C ARG A 2 17.21 11.88 -20.86
N SER A 3 18.31 12.35 -20.22
CA SER A 3 19.63 11.75 -20.41
C SER A 3 19.64 10.30 -19.86
N ALA A 4 20.36 9.40 -20.50
CA ALA A 4 20.54 8.04 -20.03
C ALA A 4 21.23 7.95 -18.64
N SER A 5 21.87 9.03 -18.19
CA SER A 5 22.49 9.13 -16.86
C SER A 5 21.55 9.62 -15.76
N GLN A 6 20.37 10.17 -16.11
CA GLN A 6 19.43 10.69 -15.11
C GLN A 6 18.79 9.57 -14.29
N CYS A 7 18.76 9.77 -12.98
CA CYS A 7 18.08 8.88 -12.05
C CYS A 7 17.27 9.67 -11.01
N VAL A 8 16.38 9.00 -10.33
CA VAL A 8 15.61 9.49 -9.18
C VAL A 8 15.85 8.57 -8.01
N ILE A 9 15.92 9.12 -6.80
CA ILE A 9 15.89 8.31 -5.58
C ILE A 9 14.43 8.04 -5.24
N GLY A 10 13.97 6.79 -5.44
CA GLY A 10 12.65 6.35 -5.02
C GLY A 10 12.68 5.91 -3.56
N VAL A 11 11.68 6.33 -2.78
CA VAL A 11 11.53 5.96 -1.36
C VAL A 11 10.19 5.27 -1.17
N ASP A 12 10.18 4.15 -0.43
CA ASP A 12 9.00 3.46 0.09
C ASP A 12 9.01 3.56 1.61
N LEU A 13 8.12 4.38 2.18
CA LEU A 13 8.03 4.66 3.60
C LEU A 13 6.80 3.96 4.19
N GLY A 14 7.00 2.72 4.64
CA GLY A 14 5.98 1.92 5.31
C GLY A 14 6.10 1.97 6.84
N GLY A 15 5.09 1.43 7.54
CA GLY A 15 5.04 1.41 9.00
C GLY A 15 6.10 0.54 9.68
N THR A 16 6.64 -0.46 8.98
CA THR A 16 7.63 -1.41 9.55
C THR A 16 9.02 -1.21 8.97
N LYS A 17 9.11 -0.85 7.71
CA LYS A 17 10.35 -0.72 6.94
C LYS A 17 10.26 0.52 6.08
N THR A 18 11.36 1.28 6.04
CA THR A 18 11.62 2.32 5.04
C THR A 18 12.69 1.80 4.10
N ALA A 19 12.41 1.81 2.79
CA ALA A 19 13.34 1.40 1.76
C ALA A 19 13.53 2.54 0.75
N ALA A 20 14.70 2.62 0.13
CA ALA A 20 14.96 3.57 -0.94
C ALA A 20 15.84 2.93 -2.00
N GLY A 21 15.77 3.42 -3.23
CA GLY A 21 16.57 2.90 -4.34
C GLY A 21 16.88 3.94 -5.40
N ILE A 22 17.94 3.68 -6.16
CA ILE A 22 18.36 4.45 -7.33
C ILE A 22 17.65 3.83 -8.54
N VAL A 23 16.79 4.61 -9.20
CA VAL A 23 16.03 4.13 -10.36
C VAL A 23 16.22 5.08 -11.55
N ASP A 24 16.57 4.53 -12.70
CA ASP A 24 16.80 5.33 -13.91
C ASP A 24 15.51 5.66 -14.68
N ALA A 25 15.65 6.39 -15.78
CA ALA A 25 14.53 6.82 -16.62
C ALA A 25 13.83 5.67 -17.38
N ALA A 26 14.43 4.47 -17.40
CA ALA A 26 13.82 3.27 -17.95
C ALA A 26 13.09 2.43 -16.89
N GLY A 27 13.16 2.81 -15.60
CA GLY A 27 12.61 2.06 -14.49
C GLY A 27 13.54 0.97 -13.96
N THR A 28 14.81 0.95 -14.39
CA THR A 28 15.81 0.00 -13.90
C THR A 28 16.28 0.38 -12.51
N VAL A 29 16.24 -0.57 -11.59
CA VAL A 29 16.73 -0.39 -10.21
C VAL A 29 18.21 -0.73 -10.14
N HIS A 30 19.06 0.25 -9.83
CA HIS A 30 20.52 0.10 -9.73
C HIS A 30 20.99 -0.28 -8.32
N ALA A 31 20.30 0.20 -7.29
CA ALA A 31 20.59 -0.12 -5.90
C ALA A 31 19.33 0.02 -5.05
N VAL A 32 19.27 -0.74 -3.95
CA VAL A 32 18.22 -0.62 -2.92
C VAL A 32 18.84 -0.77 -1.55
N GLU A 33 18.48 0.14 -0.65
CA GLU A 33 18.81 0.06 0.77
C GLU A 33 17.53 0.11 1.60
N SER A 34 17.56 -0.46 2.80
CA SER A 34 16.42 -0.41 3.70
C SER A 34 16.82 -0.38 5.16
N ARG A 35 15.97 0.22 5.99
CA ARG A 35 16.10 0.28 7.45
C ARG A 35 14.73 0.02 8.09
N PRO A 36 14.69 -0.49 9.34
CA PRO A 36 13.46 -0.50 10.11
C PRO A 36 12.91 0.92 10.26
N THR A 37 11.60 1.10 10.12
CA THR A 37 10.94 2.38 10.39
C THR A 37 10.80 2.54 11.91
N PRO A 38 11.32 3.61 12.52
CA PRO A 38 11.15 3.87 13.95
C PRO A 38 9.76 4.45 14.25
N ALA A 39 8.72 3.68 13.92
CA ALA A 39 7.31 4.11 13.89
C ALA A 39 6.82 4.70 15.22
N ALA A 40 7.25 4.13 16.36
CA ALA A 40 6.88 4.61 17.69
C ALA A 40 7.68 5.83 18.17
N ALA A 41 8.80 6.16 17.50
CA ALA A 41 9.68 7.26 17.90
C ALA A 41 9.25 8.64 17.34
N GLY A 42 8.17 8.66 16.55
CA GLY A 42 7.57 9.87 16.02
C GLY A 42 8.14 10.34 14.68
N ALA A 43 7.48 11.32 14.08
CA ALA A 43 7.75 11.80 12.72
C ALA A 43 9.22 12.22 12.50
N ALA A 44 9.83 12.88 13.46
CA ALA A 44 11.24 13.32 13.34
C ALA A 44 12.23 12.16 13.14
N ALA A 45 12.04 11.05 13.88
CA ALA A 45 12.89 9.87 13.75
C ALA A 45 12.65 9.13 12.42
N ILE A 46 11.39 9.10 11.97
CA ILE A 46 11.01 8.53 10.68
C ILE A 46 11.66 9.33 9.54
N LEU A 47 11.52 10.65 9.56
CA LEU A 47 12.16 11.55 8.58
C LEU A 47 13.68 11.40 8.57
N ALA A 48 14.32 11.36 9.73
CA ALA A 48 15.77 11.16 9.82
C ALA A 48 16.23 9.84 9.18
N THR A 49 15.43 8.77 9.32
CA THR A 49 15.69 7.48 8.68
C THR A 49 15.59 7.59 7.14
N ALA A 50 14.56 8.25 6.62
CA ALA A 50 14.38 8.47 5.19
C ALA A 50 15.49 9.36 4.61
N VAL A 51 15.82 10.47 5.26
CA VAL A 51 16.92 11.37 4.88
C VAL A 51 18.25 10.61 4.83
N GLY A 52 18.56 9.78 5.85
CA GLY A 52 19.79 9.01 5.88
C GLY A 52 19.91 7.99 4.73
N LEU A 53 18.80 7.40 4.26
CA LEU A 53 18.78 6.55 3.08
C LEU A 53 18.96 7.36 1.79
N VAL A 54 18.21 8.46 1.65
CA VAL A 54 18.28 9.34 0.48
C VAL A 54 19.69 9.89 0.29
N THR A 55 20.28 10.47 1.32
CA THR A 55 21.63 11.07 1.24
C THR A 55 22.71 10.03 0.94
N GLY A 56 22.62 8.83 1.50
CA GLY A 56 23.52 7.72 1.18
C GLY A 56 23.44 7.32 -0.30
N LEU A 57 22.22 7.13 -0.80
CA LEU A 57 21.99 6.75 -2.20
C LEU A 57 22.33 7.86 -3.19
N LEU A 58 22.17 9.14 -2.82
CA LEU A 58 22.62 10.28 -3.64
C LEU A 58 24.14 10.26 -3.83
N ALA A 59 24.90 10.01 -2.76
CA ALA A 59 26.34 9.88 -2.83
C ALA A 59 26.76 8.69 -3.72
N GLN A 60 26.09 7.54 -3.56
CA GLN A 60 26.33 6.33 -4.36
C GLN A 60 26.00 6.57 -5.86
N ALA A 61 24.87 7.19 -6.16
CA ALA A 61 24.48 7.51 -7.55
C ALA A 61 25.52 8.38 -8.24
N ARG A 62 25.94 9.47 -7.59
CA ARG A 62 26.98 10.37 -8.11
C ARG A 62 28.32 9.68 -8.30
N ALA A 63 28.72 8.83 -7.37
CA ALA A 63 29.95 8.02 -7.49
C ALA A 63 29.89 7.02 -8.66
N ALA A 64 28.70 6.55 -9.01
CA ALA A 64 28.44 5.69 -10.16
C ALA A 64 28.31 6.46 -11.50
N GLY A 65 28.47 7.80 -11.52
CA GLY A 65 28.32 8.64 -12.69
C GLY A 65 26.86 8.87 -13.11
N LEU A 66 25.91 8.58 -12.23
CA LEU A 66 24.50 8.90 -12.43
C LEU A 66 24.20 10.33 -11.95
N ASP A 67 23.18 10.95 -12.55
CA ASP A 67 22.72 12.30 -12.26
C ASP A 67 21.36 12.27 -11.55
N PRO A 68 21.31 12.32 -10.20
CA PRO A 68 20.06 12.36 -9.47
C PRO A 68 19.34 13.69 -9.66
N VAL A 69 18.13 13.66 -10.20
CA VAL A 69 17.36 14.88 -10.56
C VAL A 69 16.20 15.18 -9.61
N ALA A 70 15.74 14.19 -8.83
CA ALA A 70 14.66 14.35 -7.86
C ALA A 70 14.63 13.20 -6.83
N VAL A 71 13.76 13.35 -5.84
CA VAL A 71 13.35 12.28 -4.91
C VAL A 71 11.85 12.03 -5.08
N GLY A 72 11.46 10.77 -5.33
CA GLY A 72 10.08 10.32 -5.33
C GLY A 72 9.77 9.56 -4.05
N ILE A 73 8.62 9.79 -3.40
CA ILE A 73 8.30 9.22 -2.10
C ILE A 73 6.92 8.55 -2.16
N GLY A 74 6.88 7.24 -1.95
CA GLY A 74 5.68 6.49 -1.59
C GLY A 74 5.59 6.43 -0.08
N SER A 75 4.52 6.94 0.51
CA SER A 75 4.36 6.96 1.97
C SER A 75 3.02 6.41 2.42
N ALA A 76 3.03 5.67 3.53
CA ALA A 76 1.81 5.33 4.23
C ALA A 76 1.06 6.60 4.66
N GLY A 77 -0.28 6.54 4.61
CA GLY A 77 -1.18 7.65 4.90
C GLY A 77 -1.79 8.30 3.67
N VAL A 78 -2.64 9.28 3.89
CA VAL A 78 -3.22 10.13 2.84
C VAL A 78 -2.25 11.28 2.57
N ILE A 79 -1.77 11.38 1.35
CA ILE A 79 -0.75 12.37 0.95
C ILE A 79 -1.40 13.44 0.06
N ASP A 80 -1.25 14.70 0.41
CA ASP A 80 -1.51 15.79 -0.52
C ASP A 80 -0.40 15.80 -1.57
N THR A 81 -0.75 15.51 -2.81
CA THR A 81 0.25 15.40 -3.89
C THR A 81 0.64 16.76 -4.48
N VAL A 82 0.06 17.86 -4.01
CA VAL A 82 0.42 19.23 -4.43
C VAL A 82 1.65 19.69 -3.66
N ASP A 83 1.63 19.59 -2.33
CA ASP A 83 2.73 20.02 -1.46
C ASP A 83 3.53 18.85 -0.86
N GLY A 84 3.06 17.62 -1.03
CA GLY A 84 3.69 16.40 -0.52
C GLY A 84 3.61 16.23 1.00
N SER A 85 2.62 16.85 1.65
CA SER A 85 2.38 16.70 3.08
C SER A 85 1.50 15.50 3.40
N VAL A 86 1.62 14.98 4.62
CA VAL A 86 0.79 13.89 5.14
C VAL A 86 -0.49 14.48 5.73
N VAL A 87 -1.61 14.34 5.03
CA VAL A 87 -2.92 14.86 5.47
C VAL A 87 -3.46 14.07 6.64
N SER A 88 -3.40 12.74 6.57
CA SER A 88 -3.81 11.85 7.65
C SER A 88 -3.05 10.53 7.59
N ALA A 89 -2.90 9.89 8.74
CA ALA A 89 -2.30 8.57 8.87
C ALA A 89 -2.98 7.82 10.02
N THR A 90 -2.88 6.50 10.01
CA THR A 90 -3.25 5.68 11.16
C THR A 90 -2.16 5.78 12.24
N ASP A 91 -2.50 5.39 13.48
CA ASP A 91 -1.57 5.41 14.62
C ASP A 91 -0.37 4.44 14.47
N SER A 92 -0.32 3.68 13.37
CA SER A 92 0.84 2.84 13.03
C SER A 92 2.14 3.63 12.85
N LEU A 93 2.04 4.94 12.56
CA LEU A 93 3.15 5.89 12.51
C LEU A 93 2.84 7.05 13.45
N THR A 94 3.46 7.05 14.62
CA THR A 94 3.19 8.05 15.66
C THR A 94 3.50 9.48 15.19
N GLY A 95 2.49 10.38 15.25
CA GLY A 95 2.64 11.79 14.89
C GLY A 95 2.92 12.04 13.40
N TRP A 96 2.56 11.09 12.52
CA TRP A 96 2.85 11.20 11.09
C TRP A 96 1.94 12.20 10.37
N ALA A 97 0.67 12.32 10.76
CA ALA A 97 -0.25 13.31 10.21
C ALA A 97 0.29 14.74 10.40
N GLY A 98 0.14 15.59 9.39
CA GLY A 98 0.64 16.97 9.37
C GLY A 98 2.13 17.11 9.04
N THR A 99 2.85 16.02 8.76
CA THR A 99 4.28 16.05 8.41
C THR A 99 4.49 16.65 7.02
N PRO A 100 5.33 17.72 6.85
CA PRO A 100 5.67 18.31 5.56
C PRO A 100 6.73 17.45 4.86
N LEU A 101 6.37 16.22 4.46
CA LEU A 101 7.27 15.15 4.05
C LEU A 101 8.17 15.55 2.86
N ALA A 102 7.55 15.97 1.76
CA ALA A 102 8.30 16.33 0.54
C ALA A 102 9.20 17.55 0.78
N ALA A 103 8.69 18.58 1.45
CA ALA A 103 9.46 19.78 1.75
C ALA A 103 10.69 19.47 2.63
N HIS A 104 10.54 18.59 3.63
CA HIS A 104 11.66 18.18 4.48
C HIS A 104 12.72 17.41 3.69
N ILE A 105 12.32 16.42 2.88
CA ILE A 105 13.26 15.66 2.06
C ILE A 105 13.94 16.56 1.01
N ALA A 106 13.22 17.51 0.41
CA ALA A 106 13.80 18.45 -0.54
C ALA A 106 14.87 19.33 0.11
N ALA A 107 14.60 19.87 1.30
CA ALA A 107 15.56 20.69 2.03
C ALA A 107 16.85 19.93 2.36
N GLU A 108 16.76 18.67 2.79
CA GLU A 108 17.90 17.86 3.19
C GLU A 108 18.67 17.26 1.99
N SER A 109 18.00 16.96 0.90
CA SER A 109 18.63 16.37 -0.30
C SER A 109 19.18 17.41 -1.29
N GLY A 110 18.66 18.64 -1.23
CA GLY A 110 18.92 19.69 -2.22
C GLY A 110 18.29 19.44 -3.59
N LEU A 111 17.34 18.51 -3.68
CA LEU A 111 16.63 18.14 -4.91
C LEU A 111 15.12 18.32 -4.75
N PRO A 112 14.38 18.58 -5.86
CA PRO A 112 12.92 18.49 -5.82
C PRO A 112 12.46 17.14 -5.26
N ALA A 113 11.45 17.15 -4.38
CA ALA A 113 10.87 15.95 -3.83
C ALA A 113 9.36 15.94 -3.99
N HIS A 114 8.81 14.79 -4.37
CA HIS A 114 7.39 14.61 -4.62
C HIS A 114 6.89 13.37 -3.90
N ALA A 115 5.75 13.48 -3.22
CA ALA A 115 5.19 12.38 -2.44
C ALA A 115 3.80 11.97 -2.93
N VAL A 116 3.52 10.68 -2.80
CA VAL A 116 2.22 10.05 -3.09
C VAL A 116 2.00 8.91 -2.08
N ASN A 117 0.77 8.43 -1.94
CA ASN A 117 0.52 7.26 -1.10
C ASN A 117 1.28 6.01 -1.62
N ASP A 118 1.74 5.15 -0.70
CA ASP A 118 2.55 3.95 -0.99
C ASP A 118 1.86 2.96 -1.95
N VAL A 119 0.55 2.75 -1.81
CA VAL A 119 -0.21 1.85 -2.71
C VAL A 119 -0.39 2.48 -4.10
N HIS A 120 -0.53 3.80 -4.19
CA HIS A 120 -0.53 4.50 -5.48
C HIS A 120 0.85 4.40 -6.14
N ALA A 121 1.93 4.57 -5.37
CA ALA A 121 3.28 4.35 -5.87
C ALA A 121 3.44 2.89 -6.35
N HIS A 122 2.98 1.91 -5.58
CA HIS A 122 3.04 0.50 -5.98
C HIS A 122 2.37 0.28 -7.36
N ASN A 123 1.15 0.79 -7.55
CA ASN A 123 0.45 0.64 -8.84
C ASN A 123 1.16 1.35 -9.99
N LEU A 124 1.71 2.53 -9.75
CA LEU A 124 2.52 3.23 -10.75
C LEU A 124 3.74 2.43 -11.19
N GLY A 125 4.40 1.74 -10.26
CA GLY A 125 5.53 0.85 -10.57
C GLY A 125 5.09 -0.32 -11.45
N GLU A 126 4.04 -1.03 -11.04
CA GLU A 126 3.48 -2.15 -11.80
C GLU A 126 2.96 -1.73 -13.18
N HIS A 127 2.43 -0.51 -13.28
CA HIS A 127 1.96 0.04 -14.55
C HIS A 127 3.11 0.50 -15.46
N TRP A 128 4.20 0.98 -14.89
CA TRP A 128 5.34 1.45 -15.68
C TRP A 128 6.15 0.30 -16.28
N VAL A 129 6.58 -0.66 -15.44
CA VAL A 129 7.51 -1.74 -15.85
C VAL A 129 7.17 -3.12 -15.27
N GLY A 130 5.99 -3.27 -14.66
CA GLY A 130 5.56 -4.49 -13.98
C GLY A 130 4.37 -5.18 -14.65
N ALA A 131 3.51 -5.78 -13.82
CA ALA A 131 2.44 -6.69 -14.24
C ALA A 131 1.33 -6.04 -15.08
N SER A 132 1.15 -4.71 -15.01
CA SER A 132 0.18 -3.96 -15.81
C SER A 132 0.83 -3.03 -16.84
N ALA A 133 2.10 -3.26 -17.18
CA ALA A 133 2.79 -2.46 -18.18
C ALA A 133 2.09 -2.53 -19.55
N GLY A 134 1.78 -1.35 -20.13
CA GLY A 134 1.09 -1.23 -21.41
C GLY A 134 -0.43 -1.37 -21.34
N ALA A 135 -1.04 -1.57 -20.18
CA ALA A 135 -2.48 -1.56 -20.02
C ALA A 135 -3.02 -0.11 -20.01
N ASP A 136 -4.20 0.14 -20.57
CA ASP A 136 -4.84 1.46 -20.50
C ASP A 136 -5.32 1.82 -19.09
N SER A 137 -5.76 0.82 -18.36
CA SER A 137 -6.22 0.97 -16.97
C SER A 137 -5.84 -0.24 -16.13
N SER A 138 -5.61 -0.03 -14.83
CA SER A 138 -5.35 -1.11 -13.89
C SER A 138 -5.95 -0.83 -12.53
N LEU A 139 -6.52 -1.86 -11.90
CA LEU A 139 -6.86 -1.86 -10.48
C LEU A 139 -5.81 -2.69 -9.74
N LEU A 140 -4.97 -2.04 -8.92
CA LEU A 140 -4.10 -2.77 -8.00
C LEU A 140 -4.80 -2.91 -6.65
N VAL A 141 -4.70 -4.11 -6.06
CA VAL A 141 -5.11 -4.38 -4.69
C VAL A 141 -3.96 -5.05 -3.94
N ALA A 142 -3.53 -4.43 -2.86
CA ALA A 142 -2.47 -4.94 -1.99
C ALA A 142 -3.07 -5.48 -0.69
N VAL A 143 -2.91 -6.78 -0.43
CA VAL A 143 -3.38 -7.45 0.79
C VAL A 143 -2.16 -7.83 1.64
N GLY A 144 -1.94 -7.07 2.71
CA GLY A 144 -0.78 -7.21 3.58
C GLY A 144 -1.14 -6.98 5.05
N THR A 145 -0.43 -6.07 5.73
CA THR A 145 -0.77 -5.59 7.08
C THR A 145 -2.12 -4.89 7.10
N GLY A 146 -2.46 -4.19 6.01
CA GLY A 146 -3.79 -3.66 5.70
C GLY A 146 -4.27 -4.19 4.35
N VAL A 147 -5.37 -3.60 3.86
CA VAL A 147 -5.88 -3.80 2.51
C VAL A 147 -6.00 -2.43 1.83
N GLY A 148 -5.15 -2.19 0.86
CA GLY A 148 -5.16 -0.97 0.07
C GLY A 148 -5.39 -1.26 -1.40
N GLY A 149 -5.67 -0.22 -2.18
CA GLY A 149 -5.76 -0.33 -3.62
C GLY A 149 -5.44 0.99 -4.31
N SER A 150 -5.30 0.92 -5.59
CA SER A 150 -5.02 2.06 -6.46
C SER A 150 -5.58 1.81 -7.84
N LEU A 151 -6.09 2.85 -8.47
CA LEU A 151 -6.65 2.82 -9.80
C LEU A 151 -5.81 3.68 -10.74
N ILE A 152 -5.44 3.14 -11.90
CA ILE A 152 -4.88 3.90 -13.03
C ILE A 152 -5.91 3.92 -14.14
N LEU A 153 -6.17 5.10 -14.70
CA LEU A 153 -7.06 5.34 -15.83
C LEU A 153 -6.32 6.13 -16.89
N GLY A 154 -6.25 5.61 -18.12
CA GLY A 154 -5.50 6.27 -19.21
C GLY A 154 -4.03 6.52 -18.87
N GLY A 155 -3.39 5.62 -18.13
CA GLY A 155 -1.99 5.74 -17.69
C GLY A 155 -1.75 6.71 -16.52
N VAL A 156 -2.80 7.31 -15.92
CA VAL A 156 -2.70 8.29 -14.83
C VAL A 156 -3.32 7.74 -13.55
N PRO A 157 -2.67 7.85 -12.39
CA PRO A 157 -3.25 7.41 -11.13
C PRO A 157 -4.45 8.28 -10.75
N HIS A 158 -5.57 7.63 -10.44
CA HIS A 158 -6.77 8.29 -9.97
C HIS A 158 -6.69 8.47 -8.46
N LEU A 159 -6.29 9.67 -8.03
CA LEU A 159 -6.10 9.98 -6.61
C LEU A 159 -7.40 10.41 -5.91
N GLY A 160 -8.40 10.85 -6.69
CA GLY A 160 -9.65 11.41 -6.16
C GLY A 160 -9.48 12.85 -5.66
N ALA A 161 -10.61 13.46 -5.31
CA ALA A 161 -10.66 14.87 -4.91
C ALA A 161 -9.96 15.19 -3.57
N ARG A 162 -9.70 14.18 -2.76
CA ARG A 162 -9.08 14.29 -1.42
C ARG A 162 -7.95 13.28 -1.22
N ALA A 163 -7.35 12.81 -2.29
CA ALA A 163 -6.28 11.80 -2.29
C ALA A 163 -6.64 10.49 -1.54
N VAL A 164 -7.92 10.12 -1.49
CA VAL A 164 -8.40 8.88 -0.81
C VAL A 164 -8.98 7.85 -1.78
N ALA A 165 -8.92 8.07 -3.10
CA ALA A 165 -9.34 7.06 -4.05
C ALA A 165 -8.48 5.79 -3.90
N GLY A 166 -9.10 4.62 -4.09
CA GLY A 166 -8.39 3.35 -3.97
C GLY A 166 -8.35 2.73 -2.56
N HIS A 167 -8.93 3.34 -1.54
CA HIS A 167 -8.99 2.77 -0.17
C HIS A 167 -9.98 1.58 -0.10
N VAL A 168 -9.74 0.56 -0.92
CA VAL A 168 -10.63 -0.60 -1.14
C VAL A 168 -10.83 -1.44 0.12
N GLY A 169 -9.87 -1.43 1.04
CA GLY A 169 -9.97 -2.14 2.32
C GLY A 169 -11.08 -1.61 3.22
N HIS A 170 -11.58 -0.41 2.96
CA HIS A 170 -12.64 0.21 3.76
C HIS A 170 -14.04 0.10 3.15
N LEU A 171 -14.20 -0.73 2.13
CA LEU A 171 -15.52 -1.18 1.68
C LEU A 171 -16.17 -2.09 2.74
N ALA A 172 -17.49 -2.00 2.87
CA ALA A 172 -18.24 -2.92 3.72
C ALA A 172 -18.12 -4.36 3.19
N SER A 173 -18.00 -5.34 4.09
CA SER A 173 -17.92 -6.75 3.74
C SER A 173 -18.91 -7.58 4.57
N PRO A 174 -19.71 -8.44 3.96
CA PRO A 174 -20.59 -9.35 4.69
C PRO A 174 -19.84 -10.38 5.53
N PHE A 175 -18.55 -10.57 5.30
CA PHE A 175 -17.68 -11.46 6.06
C PHE A 175 -17.09 -10.80 7.32
N ALA A 176 -17.16 -9.47 7.43
CA ALA A 176 -16.53 -8.73 8.52
C ALA A 176 -17.46 -8.62 9.75
N TYR A 177 -18.01 -9.75 10.18
CA TYR A 177 -18.88 -9.86 11.36
C TYR A 177 -18.45 -11.05 12.23
N ASP A 178 -18.69 -10.94 13.53
CA ASP A 178 -18.53 -12.06 14.47
C ASP A 178 -19.76 -13.01 14.45
N ASP A 179 -19.66 -14.11 15.19
CA ASP A 179 -20.72 -15.13 15.26
C ASP A 179 -22.01 -14.59 15.91
N GLY A 180 -21.95 -13.46 16.62
CA GLY A 180 -23.10 -12.72 17.16
C GLY A 180 -23.69 -11.67 16.22
N GLY A 181 -23.17 -11.57 14.98
CA GLY A 181 -23.61 -10.59 13.97
C GLY A 181 -23.13 -9.16 14.24
N ARG A 182 -22.12 -8.96 15.10
CA ARG A 182 -21.52 -7.65 15.37
C ARG A 182 -20.39 -7.40 14.35
N PRO A 183 -20.31 -6.17 13.78
CA PRO A 183 -19.24 -5.86 12.82
C PRO A 183 -17.85 -5.85 13.50
N LEU A 184 -16.87 -6.43 12.83
CA LEU A 184 -15.48 -6.47 13.28
C LEU A 184 -14.84 -5.08 13.19
N ALA A 185 -14.07 -4.68 14.20
CA ALA A 185 -13.35 -3.42 14.23
C ALA A 185 -12.31 -3.35 13.10
N CYS A 186 -12.19 -2.19 12.45
CA CYS A 186 -11.20 -1.90 11.42
C CYS A 186 -10.16 -0.91 11.95
N SER A 187 -8.94 -0.97 11.43
CA SER A 187 -7.82 -0.06 11.78
C SER A 187 -8.14 1.43 11.57
N CYS A 188 -9.12 1.76 10.72
CA CYS A 188 -9.57 3.13 10.48
C CYS A 188 -10.49 3.70 11.58
N GLY A 189 -10.71 2.99 12.68
CA GLY A 189 -11.60 3.37 13.77
C GLY A 189 -13.09 3.09 13.53
N ARG A 190 -13.45 2.49 12.39
CA ARG A 190 -14.80 2.03 12.05
C ARG A 190 -14.89 0.50 12.11
N ALA A 191 -15.97 -0.09 11.62
CA ALA A 191 -16.18 -1.54 11.68
C ALA A 191 -16.84 -2.09 10.40
N GLY A 192 -16.77 -3.40 10.20
CA GLY A 192 -17.44 -4.10 9.11
C GLY A 192 -16.75 -4.00 7.75
N HIS A 193 -15.47 -3.60 7.70
CA HIS A 193 -14.72 -3.39 6.48
C HIS A 193 -13.97 -4.64 5.99
N VAL A 194 -13.69 -4.71 4.70
CA VAL A 194 -12.88 -5.79 4.06
C VAL A 194 -11.55 -6.00 4.80
N GLU A 195 -10.85 -4.94 5.17
CA GLU A 195 -9.58 -5.02 5.90
C GLU A 195 -9.72 -5.76 7.23
N ALA A 196 -10.84 -5.59 7.93
CA ALA A 196 -11.10 -6.23 9.22
C ALA A 196 -11.24 -7.76 9.15
N ILE A 197 -11.26 -8.34 7.93
CA ILE A 197 -11.34 -9.79 7.72
C ILE A 197 -10.28 -10.32 6.77
N ALA A 198 -9.81 -9.52 5.81
CA ALA A 198 -8.92 -9.96 4.73
C ALA A 198 -7.44 -9.65 4.96
N SER A 199 -7.09 -8.68 5.82
CA SER A 199 -5.69 -8.37 6.12
C SER A 199 -4.98 -9.50 6.87
N GLY A 200 -3.65 -9.56 6.81
CA GLY A 200 -2.86 -10.58 7.52
C GLY A 200 -3.16 -10.62 9.02
N PRO A 201 -3.15 -9.48 9.74
CA PRO A 201 -3.55 -9.42 11.14
C PRO A 201 -4.99 -9.90 11.39
N SER A 202 -5.92 -9.59 10.49
CA SER A 202 -7.33 -9.99 10.60
C SER A 202 -7.52 -11.48 10.38
N ILE A 203 -6.81 -12.09 9.43
CA ILE A 203 -6.77 -13.54 9.21
C ILE A 203 -6.23 -14.25 10.47
N ALA A 204 -5.16 -13.73 11.06
CA ALA A 204 -4.60 -14.25 12.29
C ALA A 204 -5.59 -14.12 13.47
N ALA A 205 -6.31 -13.02 13.57
CA ALA A 205 -7.36 -12.83 14.58
C ALA A 205 -8.53 -13.80 14.38
N LEU A 206 -8.94 -14.03 13.14
CA LEU A 206 -9.98 -15.02 12.81
C LEU A 206 -9.53 -16.43 13.21
N TYR A 207 -8.30 -16.82 12.88
CA TYR A 207 -7.75 -18.12 13.30
C TYR A 207 -7.82 -18.32 14.81
N ARG A 208 -7.35 -17.32 15.61
CA ARG A 208 -7.41 -17.39 17.08
C ARG A 208 -8.83 -17.54 17.61
N ARG A 209 -9.78 -16.81 17.02
CA ARG A 209 -11.20 -16.91 17.36
C ARG A 209 -11.74 -18.33 17.09
N LEU A 210 -11.44 -18.90 15.94
CA LEU A 210 -11.84 -20.25 15.56
C LEU A 210 -11.21 -21.31 16.48
N ALA A 211 -9.99 -21.10 16.94
CA ALA A 211 -9.28 -21.99 17.85
C ALA A 211 -9.78 -21.92 19.32
N GLY A 212 -10.77 -21.07 19.62
CA GLY A 212 -11.37 -20.96 20.96
C GLY A 212 -10.46 -20.28 21.99
N GLY A 213 -9.45 -19.51 21.56
CA GLY A 213 -8.52 -18.84 22.47
C GLY A 213 -9.15 -17.65 23.21
N ASP A 214 -8.74 -17.43 24.47
CA ASP A 214 -9.16 -16.29 25.33
C ASP A 214 -8.88 -14.90 24.72
N ALA A 215 -8.06 -14.83 23.67
CA ALA A 215 -7.83 -13.63 22.87
C ALA A 215 -9.09 -13.11 22.15
N ALA A 216 -10.14 -13.93 22.00
CA ALA A 216 -11.42 -13.48 21.45
C ALA A 216 -12.09 -12.41 22.33
N ARG A 217 -11.84 -12.42 23.64
CA ARG A 217 -12.39 -11.39 24.57
C ARG A 217 -11.68 -10.04 24.44
N GLY A 218 -10.37 -10.03 24.15
CA GLY A 218 -9.59 -8.81 23.97
C GLY A 218 -9.91 -8.07 22.68
N TRP A 219 -10.27 -8.78 21.61
CA TRP A 219 -10.66 -8.17 20.33
C TRP A 219 -11.96 -7.37 20.41
N ASN A 220 -12.94 -7.88 21.16
CA ASN A 220 -14.22 -7.20 21.36
C ASN A 220 -14.18 -6.08 22.41
N ALA A 221 -13.18 -6.06 23.30
CA ALA A 221 -13.01 -5.00 24.28
C ALA A 221 -12.44 -3.70 23.65
N ALA A 222 -11.71 -3.83 22.54
CA ALA A 222 -11.22 -2.66 21.79
C ALA A 222 -12.30 -1.98 20.92
N ALA A 223 -13.43 -2.65 20.68
CA ALA A 223 -14.64 -2.09 20.05
C ALA A 223 -15.60 -1.49 21.11
N GLY A 224 -15.06 -1.11 22.27
CA GLY A 224 -15.81 -0.52 23.37
C GLY A 224 -16.57 0.72 22.97
N ASP A 225 -17.79 0.74 23.43
CA ASP A 225 -18.80 1.80 23.44
C ASP A 225 -18.45 3.06 22.64
N ALA A 226 -19.26 3.35 21.62
CA ALA A 226 -19.19 4.55 20.78
C ALA A 226 -19.39 5.89 21.55
N ALA A 227 -19.05 5.92 22.82
CA ALA A 227 -19.10 7.07 23.72
C ALA A 227 -17.93 7.04 24.71
N GLY A 228 -16.68 7.15 24.21
CA GLY A 228 -15.53 7.47 25.08
C GLY A 228 -14.44 6.40 25.24
N GLY A 229 -14.27 5.47 24.32
CA GLY A 229 -13.17 4.49 24.35
C GLY A 229 -11.86 5.07 23.84
N GLU A 230 -10.75 4.76 24.51
CA GLU A 230 -9.38 5.11 24.13
C GLU A 230 -9.05 4.67 22.69
N PRO A 231 -8.20 5.43 21.94
CA PRO A 231 -7.83 5.11 20.58
C PRO A 231 -7.14 3.75 20.52
N PHE A 232 -7.43 2.98 19.47
CA PHE A 232 -6.76 1.72 19.13
C PHE A 232 -5.26 1.97 18.91
N VAL A 233 -4.47 1.88 19.95
CA VAL A 233 -3.02 1.78 19.86
C VAL A 233 -2.72 0.40 19.35
N GLY A 234 -2.05 0.31 18.19
CA GLY A 234 -1.61 -0.96 17.62
C GLY A 234 -0.81 -1.77 18.63
N GLN A 235 -1.50 -2.66 19.37
CA GLN A 235 -0.83 -3.51 20.34
C GLN A 235 0.12 -4.42 19.59
N SER A 236 1.40 -4.31 19.89
CA SER A 236 2.41 -5.28 19.51
C SER A 236 1.97 -6.64 20.07
N PHE A 237 1.52 -7.53 19.21
CA PHE A 237 1.11 -8.88 19.57
C PHE A 237 2.34 -9.76 19.86
N ALA A 238 3.13 -9.41 20.86
CA ALA A 238 4.22 -10.25 21.33
C ALA A 238 3.62 -11.59 21.81
N GLY A 239 3.90 -12.66 21.07
CA GLY A 239 3.40 -14.02 21.36
C GLY A 239 2.12 -14.43 20.63
N SER A 240 1.60 -13.63 19.70
CA SER A 240 0.42 -13.99 18.90
C SER A 240 0.80 -14.46 17.50
N VAL A 241 0.13 -15.50 17.01
CA VAL A 241 0.25 -16.03 15.64
C VAL A 241 0.05 -14.89 14.62
N THR A 242 0.89 -14.85 13.59
CA THR A 242 0.83 -13.89 12.49
C THR A 242 0.06 -14.45 11.29
N GLY A 243 -0.35 -13.59 10.35
CA GLY A 243 -0.99 -14.04 9.11
C GLY A 243 -0.10 -14.98 8.28
N ARG A 244 1.22 -14.79 8.33
CA ARG A 244 2.20 -15.69 7.68
C ARG A 244 2.19 -17.07 8.32
N GLU A 245 2.27 -17.15 9.64
CA GLU A 245 2.21 -18.42 10.38
C GLU A 245 0.87 -19.14 10.17
N VAL A 246 -0.25 -18.40 10.06
CA VAL A 246 -1.54 -19.00 9.67
C VAL A 246 -1.46 -19.61 8.26
N ALA A 247 -0.84 -18.94 7.30
CA ALA A 247 -0.68 -19.49 5.96
C ALA A 247 0.22 -20.74 5.95
N GLU A 248 1.29 -20.77 6.74
CA GLU A 248 2.16 -21.93 6.94
C GLU A 248 1.42 -23.10 7.59
N MET A 249 0.64 -22.84 8.64
CA MET A 249 -0.20 -23.86 9.29
C MET A 249 -1.27 -24.41 8.34
N ALA A 250 -1.89 -23.55 7.53
CA ALA A 250 -2.84 -23.99 6.51
C ALA A 250 -2.17 -24.91 5.48
N GLY A 251 -0.93 -24.59 5.05
CA GLY A 251 -0.10 -25.45 4.20
C GLY A 251 0.26 -26.78 4.87
N GLY A 252 0.39 -26.80 6.17
CA GLY A 252 0.59 -28.01 6.99
C GLY A 252 -0.69 -28.83 7.23
N GLY A 253 -1.84 -28.37 6.75
CA GLY A 253 -3.12 -29.10 6.85
C GLY A 253 -3.97 -28.73 8.08
N ASP A 254 -3.66 -27.65 8.80
CA ASP A 254 -4.51 -27.16 9.90
C ASP A 254 -5.86 -26.65 9.32
N PRO A 255 -6.99 -27.27 9.67
CA PRO A 255 -8.29 -26.94 9.08
C PRO A 255 -8.81 -25.57 9.53
N LEU A 256 -8.44 -25.08 10.72
CA LEU A 256 -8.85 -23.77 11.22
C LEU A 256 -8.04 -22.66 10.54
N ALA A 257 -6.75 -22.88 10.32
CA ALA A 257 -5.89 -21.98 9.57
C ALA A 257 -6.34 -21.88 8.11
N LEU A 258 -6.65 -23.00 7.47
CA LEU A 258 -7.19 -23.04 6.12
C LEU A 258 -8.53 -22.28 6.05
N ARG A 259 -9.44 -22.49 7.02
CA ARG A 259 -10.72 -21.77 7.10
C ARG A 259 -10.50 -20.26 7.23
N ALA A 260 -9.60 -19.82 8.11
CA ALA A 260 -9.32 -18.41 8.30
C ALA A 260 -8.75 -17.75 7.02
N LEU A 261 -7.79 -18.43 6.40
CA LEU A 261 -7.16 -17.94 5.14
C LEU A 261 -8.18 -17.87 4.00
N THR A 262 -8.98 -18.93 3.82
CA THR A 262 -10.03 -18.99 2.78
C THR A 262 -11.08 -17.91 2.99
N THR A 263 -11.52 -17.64 4.23
CA THR A 263 -12.51 -16.60 4.51
C THR A 263 -11.98 -15.22 4.13
N GLY A 264 -10.73 -14.89 4.51
CA GLY A 264 -10.09 -13.63 4.14
C GLY A 264 -9.92 -13.47 2.62
N ALA A 265 -9.50 -14.55 1.94
CA ALA A 265 -9.35 -14.58 0.49
C ALA A 265 -10.69 -14.37 -0.24
N THR A 266 -11.75 -15.05 0.22
CA THR A 266 -13.12 -14.91 -0.33
C THR A 266 -13.62 -13.48 -0.16
N ALA A 267 -13.46 -12.88 1.02
CA ALA A 267 -13.87 -11.51 1.29
C ALA A 267 -13.14 -10.50 0.38
N ALA A 268 -11.83 -10.68 0.19
CA ALA A 268 -11.04 -9.86 -0.73
C ALA A 268 -11.49 -10.05 -2.18
N GLY A 269 -11.68 -11.30 -2.62
CA GLY A 269 -12.10 -11.62 -3.99
C GLY A 269 -13.46 -11.03 -4.33
N GLN A 270 -14.45 -11.16 -3.43
CA GLN A 270 -15.77 -10.57 -3.60
C GLN A 270 -15.69 -9.04 -3.76
N ALA A 271 -14.96 -8.36 -2.87
CA ALA A 271 -14.82 -6.91 -2.96
C ALA A 271 -14.16 -6.46 -4.26
N VAL A 272 -13.12 -7.18 -4.71
CA VAL A 272 -12.41 -6.86 -5.97
C VAL A 272 -13.29 -7.12 -7.19
N GLY A 273 -14.09 -8.19 -7.20
CA GLY A 273 -15.05 -8.47 -8.28
C GLY A 273 -16.12 -7.38 -8.40
N GLY A 274 -16.69 -6.94 -7.27
CA GLY A 274 -17.62 -5.81 -7.24
C GLY A 274 -17.01 -4.50 -7.74
N LEU A 275 -15.73 -4.22 -7.37
CA LEU A 275 -15.00 -3.06 -7.89
C LEU A 275 -14.71 -3.19 -9.39
N ALA A 276 -14.37 -4.37 -9.88
CA ALA A 276 -14.12 -4.59 -11.30
C ALA A 276 -15.37 -4.28 -12.13
N ASN A 277 -16.57 -4.66 -11.67
CA ASN A 277 -17.83 -4.31 -12.34
C ASN A 277 -18.08 -2.78 -12.39
N MET A 278 -17.61 -2.04 -11.41
CA MET A 278 -17.79 -0.58 -11.33
C MET A 278 -16.73 0.19 -12.13
N LEU A 279 -15.52 -0.33 -12.18
CA LEU A 279 -14.34 0.38 -12.70
C LEU A 279 -13.93 -0.07 -14.11
N ASP A 280 -14.36 -1.25 -14.53
CA ASP A 280 -14.02 -1.89 -15.82
C ASP A 280 -12.52 -1.77 -16.16
N PRO A 281 -11.61 -2.27 -15.28
CA PRO A 281 -10.18 -2.15 -15.53
C PRO A 281 -9.71 -3.15 -16.59
N SER A 282 -8.69 -2.80 -17.37
CA SER A 282 -8.05 -3.71 -18.33
C SER A 282 -7.35 -4.89 -17.64
N VAL A 283 -6.92 -4.71 -16.40
CA VAL A 283 -6.25 -5.74 -15.59
C VAL A 283 -6.40 -5.45 -14.10
N VAL A 284 -6.56 -6.51 -13.31
CA VAL A 284 -6.44 -6.46 -11.85
C VAL A 284 -5.07 -7.01 -11.44
N VAL A 285 -4.29 -6.20 -10.72
CA VAL A 285 -2.99 -6.60 -10.15
C VAL A 285 -3.17 -6.84 -8.67
N VAL A 286 -2.74 -7.99 -8.16
CA VAL A 286 -2.87 -8.34 -6.75
C VAL A 286 -1.50 -8.50 -6.12
N GLY A 287 -1.23 -7.67 -5.12
CA GLY A 287 0.02 -7.64 -4.37
C GLY A 287 -0.17 -7.85 -2.87
N GLY A 288 0.90 -7.63 -2.12
CA GLY A 288 0.92 -7.75 -0.67
C GLY A 288 1.29 -9.13 -0.16
N GLY A 289 1.72 -9.18 1.11
CA GLY A 289 2.30 -10.40 1.70
C GLY A 289 1.33 -11.56 1.85
N VAL A 290 0.03 -11.30 1.94
CA VAL A 290 -0.99 -12.36 2.09
C VAL A 290 -1.18 -13.13 0.77
N ALA A 291 -1.08 -12.47 -0.38
CA ALA A 291 -1.10 -13.13 -1.69
C ALA A 291 0.06 -14.12 -1.88
N GLY A 292 1.14 -13.98 -1.10
CA GLY A 292 2.27 -14.93 -1.03
C GLY A 292 1.94 -16.30 -0.42
N ALA A 293 0.74 -16.49 0.15
CA ALA A 293 0.28 -17.79 0.65
C ALA A 293 -0.01 -18.83 -0.48
N GLY A 294 0.16 -18.45 -1.74
CA GLY A 294 0.00 -19.34 -2.89
C GLY A 294 -1.45 -19.75 -3.14
N ASP A 295 -1.63 -20.93 -3.74
CA ASP A 295 -2.95 -21.39 -4.21
C ASP A 295 -3.98 -21.52 -3.09
N LEU A 296 -3.58 -21.72 -1.84
CA LEU A 296 -4.50 -21.77 -0.70
C LEU A 296 -5.26 -20.44 -0.51
N TRP A 297 -4.66 -19.33 -0.93
CA TRP A 297 -5.29 -18.01 -0.92
C TRP A 297 -5.84 -17.65 -2.30
N TRP A 298 -5.08 -17.89 -3.39
CA TRP A 298 -5.46 -17.48 -4.74
C TRP A 298 -6.70 -18.19 -5.26
N THR A 299 -6.87 -19.48 -4.95
CA THR A 299 -8.03 -20.25 -5.44
C THR A 299 -9.35 -19.70 -4.90
N PRO A 300 -9.57 -19.54 -3.58
CA PRO A 300 -10.81 -18.95 -3.07
C PRO A 300 -10.95 -17.47 -3.44
N PHE A 301 -9.87 -16.69 -3.53
CA PHE A 301 -9.90 -15.31 -4.00
C PHE A 301 -10.46 -15.21 -5.42
N ARG A 302 -9.89 -15.97 -6.37
CA ARG A 302 -10.32 -15.98 -7.77
C ARG A 302 -11.74 -16.50 -7.92
N ALA A 303 -12.11 -17.53 -7.20
CA ALA A 303 -13.47 -18.07 -7.24
C ALA A 303 -14.52 -17.03 -6.80
N ALA A 304 -14.25 -16.32 -5.70
CA ALA A 304 -15.13 -15.27 -5.20
C ALA A 304 -15.18 -14.06 -6.14
N LEU A 305 -14.05 -13.66 -6.71
CA LEU A 305 -13.97 -12.58 -7.69
C LEU A 305 -14.81 -12.93 -8.93
N GLN A 306 -14.61 -14.10 -9.51
CA GLN A 306 -15.35 -14.54 -10.70
C GLN A 306 -16.87 -14.66 -10.45
N ALA A 307 -17.28 -15.03 -9.25
CA ALA A 307 -18.70 -15.11 -8.89
C ALA A 307 -19.40 -13.74 -8.86
N GLU A 308 -18.65 -12.66 -8.68
CA GLU A 308 -19.17 -11.28 -8.67
C GLU A 308 -19.14 -10.63 -10.08
N LEU A 309 -18.27 -11.10 -10.99
CA LEU A 309 -18.11 -10.46 -12.29
C LEU A 309 -19.36 -10.60 -13.16
N MET A 310 -19.72 -9.51 -13.82
CA MET A 310 -20.67 -9.54 -14.94
C MET A 310 -20.08 -10.31 -16.13
N ASP A 311 -20.92 -10.97 -16.91
CA ASP A 311 -20.52 -11.78 -18.08
C ASP A 311 -19.50 -11.10 -19.02
N PRO A 312 -19.60 -9.79 -19.34
CA PRO A 312 -18.61 -9.13 -20.19
C PRO A 312 -17.19 -9.12 -19.60
N LEU A 313 -17.06 -9.24 -18.28
CA LEU A 313 -15.79 -9.25 -17.57
C LEU A 313 -15.25 -10.66 -17.25
N ALA A 314 -15.90 -11.72 -17.71
CA ALA A 314 -15.50 -13.11 -17.41
C ALA A 314 -14.05 -13.43 -17.80
N GLY A 315 -13.49 -12.71 -18.79
CA GLY A 315 -12.09 -12.84 -19.23
C GLY A 315 -11.11 -11.83 -18.62
N LEU A 316 -11.53 -11.05 -17.61
CA LEU A 316 -10.67 -10.03 -16.98
C LEU A 316 -9.36 -10.65 -16.44
N PRO A 317 -8.18 -10.17 -16.90
CA PRO A 317 -6.90 -10.64 -16.37
C PRO A 317 -6.74 -10.27 -14.90
N VAL A 318 -6.45 -11.28 -14.07
CA VAL A 318 -6.14 -11.11 -12.64
C VAL A 318 -4.78 -11.73 -12.37
N VAL A 319 -3.80 -10.88 -12.15
CA VAL A 319 -2.38 -11.27 -12.13
C VAL A 319 -1.69 -10.89 -10.80
N PRO A 320 -0.68 -11.64 -10.36
CA PRO A 320 0.14 -11.21 -9.23
C PRO A 320 1.00 -10.01 -9.61
N ALA A 321 1.30 -9.15 -8.64
CA ALA A 321 2.27 -8.07 -8.76
C ALA A 321 3.66 -8.65 -9.10
N ALA A 322 4.38 -8.01 -10.03
CA ALA A 322 5.64 -8.53 -10.58
C ALA A 322 6.89 -7.93 -9.90
N LEU A 323 6.83 -6.68 -9.43
CA LEU A 323 8.00 -5.95 -8.93
C LEU A 323 8.30 -6.22 -7.44
N GLY A 324 7.43 -6.93 -6.74
CA GLY A 324 7.62 -7.30 -5.34
C GLY A 324 7.89 -6.09 -4.44
N SER A 325 8.96 -6.14 -3.63
CA SER A 325 9.31 -5.08 -2.70
C SER A 325 9.89 -3.81 -3.35
N SER A 326 10.14 -3.81 -4.65
CA SER A 326 10.64 -2.64 -5.37
C SER A 326 9.54 -1.83 -6.03
N ALA A 327 8.31 -2.33 -6.06
CA ALA A 327 7.20 -1.72 -6.78
C ALA A 327 6.93 -0.27 -6.35
N ALA A 328 6.84 -0.01 -5.03
CA ALA A 328 6.61 1.34 -4.52
C ALA A 328 7.79 2.29 -4.78
N ILE A 329 9.04 1.79 -4.70
CA ILE A 329 10.25 2.56 -5.05
C ILE A 329 10.21 2.97 -6.52
N VAL A 330 9.96 2.02 -7.43
CA VAL A 330 9.86 2.26 -8.87
C VAL A 330 8.73 3.23 -9.20
N GLY A 331 7.57 3.03 -8.58
CA GLY A 331 6.42 3.89 -8.82
C GLY A 331 6.55 5.30 -8.22
N ALA A 332 7.16 5.45 -7.06
CA ALA A 332 7.50 6.75 -6.49
C ALA A 332 8.47 7.52 -7.42
N THR A 333 9.45 6.81 -7.99
CA THR A 333 10.33 7.34 -9.03
C THR A 333 9.54 7.80 -10.25
N ARG A 334 8.61 6.99 -10.74
CA ARG A 334 7.75 7.36 -11.88
C ARG A 334 6.94 8.61 -11.58
N PHE A 335 6.34 8.67 -10.40
CA PHE A 335 5.59 9.83 -9.94
C PHE A 335 6.43 11.11 -9.96
N ALA A 336 7.66 11.06 -9.42
CA ALA A 336 8.56 12.21 -9.43
C ALA A 336 8.96 12.61 -10.87
N TYR A 337 9.22 11.66 -11.74
CA TYR A 337 9.49 11.96 -13.17
C TYR A 337 8.31 12.64 -13.85
N ASP A 338 7.09 12.22 -13.58
CA ASP A 338 5.89 12.80 -14.20
C ASP A 338 5.66 14.22 -13.68
N ARG A 339 5.88 14.48 -12.37
CA ARG A 339 5.81 15.82 -11.76
C ARG A 339 6.84 16.77 -12.36
N LEU A 340 8.12 16.38 -12.43
CA LEU A 340 9.17 17.18 -13.08
C LEU A 340 8.83 17.52 -14.53
N SER A 341 8.24 16.58 -15.27
CA SER A 341 7.87 16.82 -16.67
C SER A 341 6.71 17.81 -16.77
N ALA A 342 5.75 17.76 -15.86
CA ALA A 342 4.63 18.69 -15.79
C ALA A 342 5.11 20.12 -15.45
N GLU A 343 6.03 20.25 -14.49
CA GLU A 343 6.61 21.55 -14.09
C GLU A 343 7.41 22.21 -15.22
N LEU A 344 8.18 21.42 -15.98
CA LEU A 344 8.92 21.92 -17.14
C LEU A 344 8.02 22.37 -18.31
N ASN A 345 6.82 21.78 -18.42
CA ASN A 345 5.86 22.10 -19.48
C ASN A 345 4.79 23.11 -19.03
N ALA A 346 4.79 23.55 -17.79
CA ALA A 346 3.86 24.57 -17.30
C ALA A 346 4.14 25.90 -18.03
N PRO A 347 3.10 26.61 -18.52
CA PRO A 347 3.27 27.92 -19.10
C PRO A 347 3.95 28.86 -18.09
N GLN A 348 5.06 29.47 -18.46
CA GLN A 348 5.64 30.53 -17.64
C GLN A 348 4.65 31.72 -17.67
N GLU A 349 3.92 31.92 -16.56
CA GLU A 349 3.16 33.15 -16.38
C GLU A 349 4.16 34.31 -16.35
N HIS A 350 4.28 35.00 -17.46
CA HIS A 350 4.98 36.28 -17.50
C HIS A 350 4.19 37.26 -16.63
N HIS A 351 4.62 37.44 -15.39
CA HIS A 351 4.24 38.58 -14.61
C HIS A 351 4.76 39.83 -15.35
N HIS A 352 3.90 40.43 -16.17
CA HIS A 352 4.11 41.81 -16.58
C HIS A 352 3.92 42.70 -15.34
N VAL A 353 5.04 43.23 -14.85
CA VAL A 353 5.10 44.29 -13.83
C VAL A 353 4.65 45.61 -14.48
#